data_c12a89139e798c795b35304e61297ec2
#
_entry.id   c12a89139e798c795b35304e61297ec2
#
_cell.length_a   1.000
_cell.length_b   1.000
_cell.length_c   1.000
_cell.angle_alpha   90.00
_cell.angle_beta   90.00
_cell.angle_gamma   90.00
#
_symmetry.space_group_name_H-M   'P 1'
#
loop_
_entity.id
_entity.type
_entity.pdbx_description
1 polymer ?
#
loop_
_entity_poly.entity_id
_entity_poly.type
_entity_poly.pdbx_seq_one_letter_code
_entity_poly.pdbx_strand_id
1 'polypeptide(L)'
;MPRLSVQYAIAFALAAVLLLAAAVPGVAQNQKDDKSSAQLEAEKTEVKNFVLTADKLDKYDAAVKAIRKTQKDNPDLKKQMDDEDSRNPSSTVAGSVATIEKYPPIANAIKGAGLTPRDFVVMTYTLINSAAAVQMKKAGTIKEYPNSVLPENISFVDKNYEHIKKIFNSEPDTSDKSPQK
;
A
#
# COMPACT_ATOMS: atom_id res chain seq x y z
N MET A 1 10.91 20.73 -25.95
CA MET A 1 10.41 20.67 -24.56
C MET A 1 9.78 19.30 -24.40
N PRO A 2 10.40 18.36 -23.67
CA PRO A 2 9.84 17.03 -23.46
C PRO A 2 8.72 17.14 -22.43
N ARG A 3 7.54 16.67 -22.81
CA ARG A 3 6.39 16.49 -21.90
C ARG A 3 6.72 15.35 -20.97
N LEU A 4 6.99 15.67 -19.70
CA LEU A 4 6.97 14.70 -18.61
C LEU A 4 5.54 14.14 -18.52
N SER A 5 5.36 12.94 -19.00
CA SER A 5 4.15 12.17 -18.87
C SER A 5 3.94 11.86 -17.39
N VAL A 6 2.78 12.27 -16.89
CA VAL A 6 2.26 12.00 -15.53
C VAL A 6 1.98 10.51 -15.44
N GLN A 7 2.98 9.73 -15.02
CA GLN A 7 2.92 8.26 -14.86
C GLN A 7 3.02 7.84 -13.39
N TYR A 8 2.24 8.49 -12.51
CA TYR A 8 2.20 8.10 -11.10
C TYR A 8 0.77 8.14 -10.58
N ALA A 9 -0.02 7.15 -10.96
CA ALA A 9 -1.42 7.12 -10.59
C ALA A 9 -1.91 5.75 -10.10
N ILE A 10 -1.08 4.95 -9.47
CA ILE A 10 -1.37 4.09 -8.34
C ILE A 10 -0.12 4.14 -7.43
N ALA A 11 0.40 5.30 -7.27
CA ALA A 11 1.15 5.63 -6.09
C ALA A 11 0.11 6.03 -5.04
N PHE A 12 -0.52 5.05 -4.39
CA PHE A 12 -0.71 5.24 -2.97
C PHE A 12 0.63 5.79 -2.51
N ALA A 13 0.63 7.02 -2.03
CA ALA A 13 1.84 7.75 -1.73
C ALA A 13 2.79 6.86 -0.94
N LEU A 14 3.76 6.31 -1.63
CA LEU A 14 4.92 5.64 -1.07
C LEU A 14 5.87 6.72 -0.57
N ALA A 15 5.35 7.65 0.22
CA ALA A 15 6.12 8.43 1.15
C ALA A 15 6.24 7.61 2.43
N ALA A 16 7.03 6.53 2.37
CA ALA A 16 7.59 5.94 3.57
C ALA A 16 8.55 6.98 4.17
N VAL A 17 7.99 7.91 4.92
CA VAL A 17 8.77 8.76 5.82
C VAL A 17 9.26 7.86 6.94
N LEU A 18 10.48 7.40 6.80
CA LEU A 18 11.31 6.91 7.90
C LEU A 18 11.60 8.12 8.81
N LEU A 19 10.66 8.46 9.68
CA LEU A 19 10.92 9.36 10.80
C LEU A 19 11.62 8.56 11.90
N LEU A 20 12.96 8.63 11.89
CA LEU A 20 13.72 8.45 13.12
C LEU A 20 13.25 9.55 14.10
N ALA A 21 12.42 9.16 15.06
CA ALA A 21 12.07 10.04 16.16
C ALA A 21 13.28 10.20 17.08
N ALA A 22 13.99 11.31 16.94
CA ALA A 22 14.85 11.81 18.01
C ALA A 22 13.93 12.34 19.12
N ALA A 23 14.06 11.79 20.31
CA ALA A 23 13.32 12.20 21.50
C ALA A 23 13.66 13.65 21.88
N VAL A 24 12.66 14.53 21.86
CA VAL A 24 12.72 15.85 22.50
C VAL A 24 11.83 15.79 23.75
N PRO A 25 12.34 16.00 24.97
CA PRO A 25 11.52 16.01 26.17
C PRO A 25 10.85 17.37 26.35
N GLY A 26 9.55 17.35 26.56
CA GLY A 26 8.80 18.39 27.24
C GLY A 26 7.86 19.25 26.42
N VAL A 27 6.60 18.81 26.30
CA VAL A 27 5.40 19.67 26.31
C VAL A 27 4.21 18.85 26.85
N ALA A 28 3.41 19.46 27.72
CA ALA A 28 2.26 18.83 28.38
C ALA A 28 1.25 18.24 27.39
N GLN A 29 1.02 16.92 27.48
CA GLN A 29 0.18 16.15 26.58
C GLN A 29 -1.30 16.23 26.98
N ASN A 30 -2.13 16.54 25.98
CA ASN A 30 -3.58 16.42 26.05
C ASN A 30 -3.96 14.92 25.92
N GLN A 31 -4.88 14.45 26.76
CA GLN A 31 -5.41 13.06 26.78
C GLN A 31 -5.99 12.55 25.44
N LYS A 32 -6.08 13.39 24.42
CA LYS A 32 -6.47 13.02 23.05
C LYS A 32 -5.37 12.28 22.29
N ASP A 33 -4.11 12.49 22.68
CA ASP A 33 -2.94 11.94 22.00
C ASP A 33 -2.67 10.48 22.37
N ASP A 34 -3.06 10.02 23.57
CA ASP A 34 -2.79 8.67 24.05
C ASP A 34 -3.59 7.59 23.29
N LYS A 35 -4.86 7.88 22.93
CA LYS A 35 -5.67 6.93 22.13
C LYS A 35 -5.15 6.82 20.70
N SER A 36 -4.66 7.92 20.14
CA SER A 36 -4.07 7.96 18.80
C SER A 36 -2.74 7.20 18.75
N SER A 37 -1.90 7.33 19.78
CA SER A 37 -0.63 6.61 19.86
C SER A 37 -0.81 5.11 20.06
N ALA A 38 -1.71 4.69 20.95
CA ALA A 38 -2.03 3.28 21.18
C ALA A 38 -2.61 2.60 19.93
N GLN A 39 -3.48 3.29 19.19
CA GLN A 39 -4.03 2.79 17.94
C GLN A 39 -2.93 2.63 16.89
N LEU A 40 -2.05 3.60 16.74
CA LEU A 40 -0.94 3.53 15.80
C LEU A 40 0.01 2.36 16.11
N GLU A 41 0.32 2.13 17.38
CA GLU A 41 1.15 0.98 17.79
C GLU A 41 0.45 -0.37 17.54
N ALA A 42 -0.87 -0.45 17.73
CA ALA A 42 -1.64 -1.62 17.37
C ALA A 42 -1.61 -1.89 15.86
N GLU A 43 -1.75 -0.87 15.03
CA GLU A 43 -1.66 -0.98 13.56
C GLU A 43 -0.26 -1.39 13.09
N LYS A 44 0.79 -0.83 13.68
CA LYS A 44 2.18 -1.24 13.40
C LYS A 44 2.40 -2.72 13.76
N THR A 45 1.85 -3.15 14.89
CA THR A 45 1.91 -4.54 15.35
C THR A 45 1.16 -5.47 14.40
N GLU A 46 -0.02 -5.05 13.92
CA GLU A 46 -0.82 -5.80 12.94
C GLU A 46 -0.05 -5.97 11.62
N VAL A 47 0.49 -4.89 11.06
CA VAL A 47 1.31 -4.92 9.84
C VAL A 47 2.55 -5.79 10.03
N LYS A 48 3.25 -5.66 11.16
CA LYS A 48 4.42 -6.47 11.49
C LYS A 48 4.08 -7.97 11.52
N ASN A 49 2.98 -8.34 12.18
CA ASN A 49 2.62 -9.74 12.42
C ASN A 49 1.81 -10.37 11.27
N PHE A 50 1.50 -9.61 10.23
CA PHE A 50 0.78 -10.14 9.08
C PHE A 50 1.69 -11.05 8.25
N VAL A 51 1.33 -12.34 8.16
CA VAL A 51 2.09 -13.33 7.39
C VAL A 51 1.65 -13.34 5.94
N LEU A 52 2.60 -13.13 5.03
CA LEU A 52 2.41 -13.23 3.58
C LEU A 52 2.40 -14.70 3.14
N THR A 53 1.46 -15.06 2.26
CA THR A 53 1.35 -16.39 1.64
C THR A 53 1.05 -16.24 0.15
N ALA A 54 1.26 -17.32 -0.61
CA ALA A 54 0.95 -17.32 -2.04
C ALA A 54 -0.53 -17.03 -2.31
N ASP A 55 -1.44 -17.68 -1.59
CA ASP A 55 -2.90 -17.45 -1.70
C ASP A 55 -3.26 -15.97 -1.45
N LYS A 56 -2.66 -15.34 -0.43
CA LYS A 56 -2.89 -13.92 -0.15
C LYS A 56 -2.33 -13.04 -1.26
N LEU A 57 -1.16 -13.37 -1.81
CA LEU A 57 -0.55 -12.61 -2.90
C LEU A 57 -1.40 -12.69 -4.17
N ASP A 58 -1.94 -13.86 -4.49
CA ASP A 58 -2.83 -14.06 -5.65
C ASP A 58 -4.13 -13.25 -5.48
N LYS A 59 -4.73 -13.25 -4.29
CA LYS A 59 -5.90 -12.41 -3.97
C LYS A 59 -5.57 -10.92 -4.06
N TYR A 60 -4.40 -10.52 -3.60
CA TYR A 60 -3.94 -9.13 -3.68
C TYR A 60 -3.76 -8.69 -5.14
N ASP A 61 -3.12 -9.51 -5.97
CA ASP A 61 -2.95 -9.25 -7.41
C ASP A 61 -4.32 -9.12 -8.10
N ALA A 62 -5.25 -10.04 -7.80
CA ALA A 62 -6.61 -9.97 -8.31
C ALA A 62 -7.33 -8.68 -7.87
N ALA A 63 -7.19 -8.28 -6.61
CA ALA A 63 -7.76 -7.03 -6.09
C ALA A 63 -7.18 -5.81 -6.81
N VAL A 64 -5.86 -5.74 -6.98
CA VAL A 64 -5.18 -4.63 -7.69
C VAL A 64 -5.65 -4.54 -9.13
N LYS A 65 -5.77 -5.67 -9.84
CA LYS A 65 -6.31 -5.72 -11.22
C LYS A 65 -7.76 -5.23 -11.28
N ALA A 66 -8.61 -5.68 -10.34
CA ALA A 66 -10.00 -5.26 -10.27
C ALA A 66 -10.15 -3.77 -9.96
N ILE A 67 -9.34 -3.22 -9.05
CA ILE A 67 -9.28 -1.78 -8.75
C ILE A 67 -8.92 -1.00 -10.01
N ARG A 68 -7.85 -1.39 -10.70
CA ARG A 68 -7.40 -0.73 -11.94
C ARG A 68 -8.47 -0.74 -13.02
N LYS A 69 -9.13 -1.89 -13.21
CA LYS A 69 -10.25 -1.98 -14.13
C LYS A 69 -11.38 -1.03 -13.73
N THR A 70 -11.76 -1.01 -12.47
CA THR A 70 -12.80 -0.11 -11.95
C THR A 70 -12.46 1.36 -12.18
N GLN A 71 -11.20 1.75 -11.98
CA GLN A 71 -10.71 3.11 -12.22
C GLN A 71 -10.64 3.46 -13.71
N LYS A 72 -10.27 2.50 -14.58
CA LYS A 72 -10.28 2.67 -16.03
C LYS A 72 -11.69 2.88 -16.56
N ASP A 73 -12.64 2.07 -16.04
CA ASP A 73 -14.05 2.14 -16.43
C ASP A 73 -14.76 3.39 -15.86
N ASN A 74 -14.20 4.02 -14.82
CA ASN A 74 -14.76 5.19 -14.14
C ASN A 74 -13.68 6.28 -13.93
N PRO A 75 -13.35 7.05 -14.98
CA PRO A 75 -12.30 8.08 -14.90
C PRO A 75 -12.56 9.18 -13.85
N ASP A 76 -13.83 9.52 -13.63
CA ASP A 76 -14.22 10.52 -12.62
C ASP A 76 -13.96 10.00 -11.20
N LEU A 77 -14.25 8.72 -10.95
CA LEU A 77 -13.91 8.07 -9.68
C LEU A 77 -12.40 8.10 -9.43
N LYS A 78 -11.61 7.75 -10.46
CA LYS A 78 -10.15 7.83 -10.38
C LYS A 78 -9.69 9.23 -10.01
N LYS A 79 -10.20 10.24 -10.70
CA LYS A 79 -9.84 11.64 -10.43
C LYS A 79 -10.21 12.06 -9.01
N GLN A 80 -11.39 11.69 -8.51
CA GLN A 80 -11.81 11.98 -7.13
C GLN A 80 -10.86 11.35 -6.10
N MET A 81 -10.43 10.11 -6.33
CA MET A 81 -9.49 9.42 -5.45
C MET A 81 -8.11 10.09 -5.47
N ASP A 82 -7.59 10.44 -6.66
CA ASP A 82 -6.30 11.13 -6.81
C ASP A 82 -6.33 12.52 -6.14
N ASP A 83 -7.44 13.26 -6.27
CA ASP A 83 -7.64 14.57 -5.66
C ASP A 83 -7.75 14.46 -4.12
N GLU A 84 -8.38 13.41 -3.59
CA GLU A 84 -8.46 13.19 -2.15
C GLU A 84 -7.12 12.77 -1.56
N ASP A 85 -6.42 11.84 -2.18
CA ASP A 85 -5.10 11.39 -1.74
C ASP A 85 -4.09 12.56 -1.73
N SER A 86 -4.17 13.44 -2.73
CA SER A 86 -3.32 14.63 -2.78
C SER A 86 -3.61 15.64 -1.67
N ARG A 87 -4.86 15.73 -1.20
CA ARG A 87 -5.30 16.67 -0.15
C ARG A 87 -5.17 16.09 1.25
N ASN A 88 -5.42 14.81 1.41
CA ASN A 88 -5.48 14.11 2.69
C ASN A 88 -4.78 12.74 2.60
N PRO A 89 -3.46 12.70 2.40
CA PRO A 89 -2.75 11.43 2.34
C PRO A 89 -2.86 10.70 3.67
N SER A 90 -3.36 9.47 3.64
CA SER A 90 -3.46 8.66 4.84
C SER A 90 -2.16 7.92 5.09
N SER A 91 -1.62 8.06 6.30
CA SER A 91 -0.42 7.35 6.78
C SER A 91 -0.73 6.19 7.74
N THR A 92 -2.02 5.92 8.01
CA THR A 92 -2.47 4.89 8.95
C THR A 92 -3.30 3.82 8.26
N VAL A 93 -3.35 2.61 8.84
CA VAL A 93 -4.21 1.53 8.33
C VAL A 93 -5.67 1.95 8.37
N ALA A 94 -6.14 2.48 9.50
CA ALA A 94 -7.52 2.91 9.65
C ALA A 94 -7.91 4.02 8.68
N GLY A 95 -7.05 5.00 8.49
CA GLY A 95 -7.29 6.09 7.53
C GLY A 95 -7.35 5.60 6.08
N SER A 96 -6.44 4.70 5.67
CA SER A 96 -6.46 4.10 4.34
C SER A 96 -7.71 3.24 4.11
N VAL A 97 -8.14 2.49 5.13
CA VAL A 97 -9.40 1.72 5.08
C VAL A 97 -10.59 2.65 4.93
N ALA A 98 -10.67 3.71 5.74
CA ALA A 98 -11.74 4.69 5.66
C ALA A 98 -11.80 5.38 4.28
N THR A 99 -10.64 5.67 3.68
CA THR A 99 -10.59 6.20 2.30
C THR A 99 -11.14 5.20 1.29
N ILE A 100 -10.75 3.93 1.36
CA ILE A 100 -11.29 2.88 0.46
C ILE A 100 -12.81 2.76 0.62
N GLU A 101 -13.31 2.79 1.84
CA GLU A 101 -14.75 2.61 2.13
C GLU A 101 -15.63 3.78 1.65
N LYS A 102 -15.05 4.98 1.46
CA LYS A 102 -15.75 6.10 0.79
C LYS A 102 -16.07 5.81 -0.67
N TYR A 103 -15.38 4.87 -1.29
CA TYR A 103 -15.54 4.51 -2.69
C TYR A 103 -16.06 3.07 -2.85
N PRO A 104 -17.39 2.85 -2.75
CA PRO A 104 -17.97 1.50 -2.83
C PRO A 104 -17.53 0.65 -4.02
N PRO A 105 -17.33 1.19 -5.23
CA PRO A 105 -16.82 0.39 -6.36
C PRO A 105 -15.43 -0.20 -6.09
N ILE A 106 -14.55 0.54 -5.40
CA ILE A 106 -13.21 0.08 -5.03
C ILE A 106 -13.28 -0.94 -3.91
N ALA A 107 -14.05 -0.66 -2.85
CA ALA A 107 -14.25 -1.60 -1.75
C ALA A 107 -14.84 -2.93 -2.25
N ASN A 108 -15.78 -2.90 -3.20
CA ASN A 108 -16.38 -4.09 -3.80
C ASN A 108 -15.38 -4.84 -4.69
N ALA A 109 -14.49 -4.15 -5.42
CA ALA A 109 -13.43 -4.79 -6.21
C ALA A 109 -12.48 -5.60 -5.29
N ILE A 110 -12.10 -5.04 -4.14
CA ILE A 110 -11.27 -5.72 -3.14
C ILE A 110 -12.01 -6.94 -2.56
N LYS A 111 -13.27 -6.77 -2.15
CA LYS A 111 -14.10 -7.86 -1.60
C LYS A 111 -14.33 -8.98 -2.61
N GLY A 112 -14.54 -8.63 -3.88
CA GLY A 112 -14.70 -9.59 -4.98
C GLY A 112 -13.45 -10.44 -5.22
N ALA A 113 -12.28 -9.96 -4.86
CA ALA A 113 -11.03 -10.71 -4.90
C ALA A 113 -10.79 -11.58 -3.64
N GLY A 114 -11.71 -11.56 -2.67
CA GLY A 114 -11.63 -12.36 -1.45
C GLY A 114 -10.79 -11.75 -0.33
N LEU A 115 -10.62 -10.41 -0.33
CA LEU A 115 -9.97 -9.65 0.74
C LEU A 115 -10.97 -8.68 1.37
N THR A 116 -10.78 -8.38 2.66
CA THR A 116 -11.39 -7.19 3.24
C THR A 116 -10.59 -5.94 2.88
N PRO A 117 -11.17 -4.72 2.88
CA PRO A 117 -10.41 -3.48 2.74
C PRO A 117 -9.25 -3.39 3.73
N ARG A 118 -9.44 -3.87 4.96
CA ARG A 118 -8.39 -3.88 5.99
C ARG A 118 -7.26 -4.84 5.64
N ASP A 119 -7.58 -6.09 5.25
CA ASP A 119 -6.55 -7.07 4.83
C ASP A 119 -5.74 -6.53 3.64
N PHE A 120 -6.41 -5.92 2.68
CA PHE A 120 -5.78 -5.30 1.52
C PHE A 120 -4.77 -4.22 1.93
N VAL A 121 -5.16 -3.31 2.83
CA VAL A 121 -4.30 -2.23 3.33
C VAL A 121 -3.15 -2.78 4.15
N VAL A 122 -3.40 -3.66 5.11
CA VAL A 122 -2.36 -4.28 5.95
C VAL A 122 -1.35 -5.02 5.09
N MET A 123 -1.83 -5.78 4.10
CA MET A 123 -0.97 -6.49 3.17
C MET A 123 -0.14 -5.54 2.31
N THR A 124 -0.70 -4.42 1.86
CA THR A 124 0.01 -3.38 1.12
C THR A 124 1.20 -2.88 1.92
N TYR A 125 0.99 -2.47 3.18
CA TYR A 125 2.07 -2.00 4.05
C TYR A 125 3.10 -3.10 4.34
N THR A 126 2.66 -4.34 4.55
CA THR A 126 3.56 -5.48 4.79
C THR A 126 4.46 -5.75 3.57
N LEU A 127 3.88 -5.76 2.36
CA LEU A 127 4.62 -5.95 1.11
C LEU A 127 5.65 -4.84 0.91
N ILE A 128 5.26 -3.58 1.10
CA ILE A 128 6.13 -2.42 0.95
C ILE A 128 7.30 -2.48 1.94
N ASN A 129 7.01 -2.68 3.23
CA ASN A 129 8.04 -2.73 4.26
C ASN A 129 9.02 -3.88 4.04
N SER A 130 8.51 -5.06 3.65
CA SER A 130 9.34 -6.23 3.37
C SER A 130 10.19 -6.02 2.11
N ALA A 131 9.61 -5.46 1.05
CA ALA A 131 10.34 -5.18 -0.19
C ALA A 131 11.42 -4.12 0.02
N ALA A 132 11.12 -3.06 0.77
CA ALA A 132 12.10 -2.04 1.14
C ALA A 132 13.27 -2.66 1.93
N ALA A 133 12.99 -3.48 2.94
CA ALA A 133 14.01 -4.16 3.72
C ALA A 133 14.91 -5.06 2.86
N VAL A 134 14.31 -5.85 1.93
CA VAL A 134 15.07 -6.69 0.98
C VAL A 134 15.96 -5.83 0.10
N GLN A 135 15.46 -4.72 -0.46
CA GLN A 135 16.25 -3.84 -1.31
C GLN A 135 17.38 -3.13 -0.55
N MET A 136 17.11 -2.62 0.65
CA MET A 136 18.12 -1.96 1.48
C MET A 136 19.25 -2.94 1.87
N LYS A 137 18.92 -4.19 2.15
CA LYS A 137 19.91 -5.25 2.42
C LYS A 137 20.76 -5.56 1.20
N LYS A 138 20.13 -5.72 0.02
CA LYS A 138 20.84 -5.98 -1.26
C LYS A 138 21.76 -4.82 -1.66
N ALA A 139 21.32 -3.58 -1.40
CA ALA A 139 22.11 -2.38 -1.63
C ALA A 139 23.22 -2.15 -0.59
N GLY A 140 23.32 -2.98 0.45
CA GLY A 140 24.29 -2.81 1.54
C GLY A 140 23.99 -1.65 2.48
N THR A 141 22.80 -1.02 2.38
CA THR A 141 22.39 0.12 3.21
C THR A 141 22.15 -0.30 4.65
N ILE A 142 21.68 -1.53 4.87
CA ILE A 142 21.49 -2.12 6.20
C ILE A 142 22.28 -3.41 6.32
N LYS A 143 22.84 -3.67 7.52
CA LYS A 143 23.58 -4.91 7.82
C LYS A 143 22.64 -6.03 8.26
N GLU A 144 21.56 -5.69 8.93
CA GLU A 144 20.54 -6.62 9.46
C GLU A 144 19.15 -6.16 9.07
N TYR A 145 18.22 -7.09 8.97
CA TYR A 145 16.82 -6.75 8.72
C TYR A 145 16.19 -6.09 9.94
N PRO A 146 15.31 -5.09 9.76
CA PRO A 146 14.65 -4.43 10.89
C PRO A 146 13.68 -5.38 11.59
N ASN A 147 13.59 -5.29 12.93
CA ASN A 147 12.64 -6.07 13.73
C ASN A 147 11.17 -5.79 13.45
N SER A 148 10.87 -4.77 12.65
CA SER A 148 9.52 -4.43 12.21
C SER A 148 9.00 -5.30 11.06
N VAL A 149 9.81 -6.22 10.54
CA VAL A 149 9.43 -7.13 9.45
C VAL A 149 9.74 -8.57 9.85
N LEU A 150 8.78 -9.47 9.60
CA LEU A 150 8.95 -10.90 9.88
C LEU A 150 9.99 -11.53 8.93
N PRO A 151 10.89 -12.41 9.43
CA PRO A 151 11.84 -13.13 8.58
C PRO A 151 11.19 -13.94 7.46
N GLU A 152 10.03 -14.56 7.73
CA GLU A 152 9.26 -15.29 6.73
C GLU A 152 8.75 -14.38 5.61
N ASN A 153 8.33 -13.14 5.93
CA ASN A 153 7.91 -12.16 4.93
C ASN A 153 9.09 -11.69 4.08
N ILE A 154 10.27 -11.48 4.68
CA ILE A 154 11.51 -11.19 3.93
C ILE A 154 11.77 -12.30 2.91
N SER A 155 11.78 -13.56 3.37
CA SER A 155 12.04 -14.71 2.50
C SER A 155 10.98 -14.86 1.41
N PHE A 156 9.71 -14.60 1.74
CA PHE A 156 8.60 -14.64 0.80
C PHE A 156 8.75 -13.56 -0.28
N VAL A 157 9.00 -12.33 0.11
CA VAL A 157 9.15 -11.19 -0.80
C VAL A 157 10.39 -11.35 -1.68
N ASP A 158 11.51 -11.82 -1.15
CA ASP A 158 12.72 -12.05 -1.93
C ASP A 158 12.48 -13.08 -3.04
N LYS A 159 11.78 -14.18 -2.75
CA LYS A 159 11.42 -15.21 -3.74
C LYS A 159 10.40 -14.72 -4.78
N ASN A 160 9.49 -13.84 -4.40
CA ASN A 160 8.39 -13.35 -5.26
C ASN A 160 8.63 -11.94 -5.78
N TYR A 161 9.84 -11.40 -5.65
CA TYR A 161 10.14 -9.99 -5.87
C TYR A 161 9.69 -9.47 -7.24
N GLU A 162 9.99 -10.21 -8.31
CA GLU A 162 9.60 -9.79 -9.67
C GLU A 162 8.09 -9.82 -9.89
N HIS A 163 7.39 -10.75 -9.26
CA HIS A 163 5.93 -10.76 -9.31
C HIS A 163 5.34 -9.56 -8.55
N ILE A 164 5.78 -9.33 -7.33
CA ILE A 164 5.36 -8.20 -6.50
C ILE A 164 5.65 -6.88 -7.21
N LYS A 165 6.85 -6.73 -7.79
CA LYS A 165 7.21 -5.56 -8.59
C LYS A 165 6.27 -5.34 -9.78
N LYS A 166 5.88 -6.42 -10.47
CA LYS A 166 4.88 -6.33 -11.54
C LYS A 166 3.53 -5.84 -11.01
N ILE A 167 3.05 -6.38 -9.88
CA ILE A 167 1.79 -5.93 -9.28
C ILE A 167 1.82 -4.42 -9.03
N PHE A 168 2.91 -3.88 -8.48
CA PHE A 168 3.01 -2.44 -8.21
C PHE A 168 3.21 -1.57 -9.47
N ASN A 169 3.96 -2.06 -10.46
CA ASN A 169 4.37 -1.29 -11.64
C ASN A 169 3.51 -1.56 -12.89
N SER A 170 2.54 -2.49 -12.86
CA SER A 170 1.72 -2.77 -14.03
C SER A 170 0.92 -1.53 -14.42
N GLU A 171 1.13 -1.04 -15.62
CA GLU A 171 0.21 -0.07 -16.23
C GLU A 171 -1.17 -0.75 -16.44
N PRO A 172 -2.27 0.04 -16.47
CA PRO A 172 -3.55 -0.51 -16.86
C PRO A 172 -3.40 -1.16 -18.25
N ASP A 173 -3.83 -2.41 -18.36
CA ASP A 173 -3.74 -3.20 -19.59
C ASP A 173 -4.40 -2.41 -20.75
N THR A 174 -3.58 -1.92 -21.67
CA THR A 174 -4.04 -1.21 -22.87
C THR A 174 -4.32 -2.16 -24.04
N SER A 175 -4.24 -3.48 -23.80
CA SER A 175 -4.34 -4.49 -24.85
C SER A 175 -5.77 -4.75 -25.36
N ASP A 176 -6.80 -4.14 -24.75
CA ASP A 176 -8.18 -4.23 -25.26
C ASP A 176 -8.48 -3.11 -26.28
N LYS A 177 -7.66 -3.06 -27.34
CA LYS A 177 -8.07 -2.37 -28.58
C LYS A 177 -9.02 -3.29 -29.31
N SER A 178 -10.31 -3.19 -29.00
CA SER A 178 -11.36 -3.69 -29.90
C SER A 178 -11.12 -3.14 -31.30
N PRO A 179 -11.15 -3.98 -32.34
CA PRO A 179 -10.99 -3.49 -33.69
C PRO A 179 -12.16 -2.56 -34.02
N GLN A 180 -11.85 -1.30 -34.27
CA GLN A 180 -12.83 -0.38 -34.85
C GLN A 180 -13.25 -0.94 -36.22
N LYS A 181 -14.54 -1.27 -36.33
CA LYS A 181 -15.19 -1.49 -37.63
C LYS A 181 -15.65 -0.17 -38.20
#